data_9f8f5798af5cf288a8bfa1c492639188
#
_entry.id   9f8f5798af5cf288a8bfa1c492639188
#
_cell.length_a   1.000
_cell.length_b   1.000
_cell.length_c   1.000
_cell.angle_alpha   90.00
_cell.angle_beta   90.00
_cell.angle_gamma   90.00
#
_symmetry.space_group_name_H-M   'P 1'
#
loop_
_entity.id
_entity.type
_entity.pdbx_description
1 polymer ?
#
loop_
_entity_poly.entity_id
_entity_poly.type
_entity_poly.pdbx_seq_one_letter_code
_entity_poly.pdbx_strand_id
1 'polypeptide(L)'
;IVPISAVIGRKDIMGLYPPGSMTSTHSASPLPVAAAIANLRLLKKEKLAQRAAKLETILMPSLARTQNRHPDILGCLHGKGLVAGIQVVKRGTKEPDSATAQKINVACFQKGLLMFAPVGIAGECLKISPPLTITADALRESIQVLDDAVVEVLGPGGG
;
A
#
# COMPACT_ATOMS: atom_id res chain seq x y z
N ILE A 1 3.03 -15.75 5.84
CA ILE A 1 3.81 -16.99 5.98
C ILE A 1 3.02 -18.17 5.43
N VAL A 2 1.76 -18.26 5.75
CA VAL A 2 0.86 -19.32 5.26
C VAL A 2 -0.24 -18.68 4.43
N PRO A 3 -0.32 -18.94 3.10
CA PRO A 3 -1.31 -18.32 2.24
C PRO A 3 -2.71 -18.86 2.54
N ILE A 4 -3.67 -17.96 2.65
CA ILE A 4 -5.09 -18.26 2.73
C ILE A 4 -5.90 -17.09 2.18
N SER A 5 -6.99 -17.38 1.51
CA SER A 5 -7.98 -16.39 1.11
C SER A 5 -9.38 -16.86 1.46
N ALA A 6 -10.30 -15.93 1.63
CA ALA A 6 -11.71 -16.22 1.87
C ALA A 6 -12.58 -15.19 1.15
N VAL A 7 -13.68 -15.65 0.61
CA VAL A 7 -14.74 -14.80 0.05
C VAL A 7 -15.97 -14.93 0.93
N ILE A 8 -16.49 -13.81 1.38
CA ILE A 8 -17.68 -13.73 2.24
C ILE A 8 -18.71 -12.87 1.52
N GLY A 9 -19.91 -13.35 1.41
CA GLY A 9 -21.00 -12.64 0.74
C GLY A 9 -22.38 -13.06 1.27
N ARG A 10 -23.41 -12.43 0.73
CA ARG A 10 -24.80 -12.79 1.02
C ARG A 10 -25.08 -14.22 0.59
N LYS A 11 -25.89 -14.93 1.38
CA LYS A 11 -26.20 -16.35 1.14
C LYS A 11 -26.84 -16.60 -0.24
N ASP A 12 -27.69 -15.71 -0.69
CA ASP A 12 -28.36 -15.79 -1.99
C ASP A 12 -27.39 -15.64 -3.17
N ILE A 13 -26.31 -14.90 -3.01
CA ILE A 13 -25.24 -14.75 -4.00
C ILE A 13 -24.26 -15.92 -3.94
N MET A 14 -23.78 -16.24 -2.73
CA MET A 14 -22.80 -17.31 -2.54
C MET A 14 -23.36 -18.70 -2.82
N GLY A 15 -24.68 -18.86 -2.75
CA GLY A 15 -25.38 -20.11 -3.04
C GLY A 15 -25.79 -20.31 -4.49
N LEU A 16 -25.37 -19.45 -5.43
CA LEU A 16 -25.69 -19.60 -6.86
C LEU A 16 -25.05 -20.86 -7.48
N TYR A 17 -23.90 -21.24 -6.96
CA TYR A 17 -23.21 -22.46 -7.38
C TYR A 17 -23.45 -23.60 -6.40
N PRO A 18 -23.62 -24.84 -6.88
CA PRO A 18 -23.79 -25.99 -5.99
C PRO A 18 -22.51 -26.22 -5.15
N PRO A 19 -22.65 -26.86 -3.96
CA PRO A 19 -21.51 -27.22 -3.14
C PRO A 19 -20.46 -28.02 -3.92
N GLY A 20 -19.18 -27.65 -3.73
CA GLY A 20 -18.03 -28.24 -4.42
C GLY A 20 -17.66 -27.66 -5.77
N SER A 21 -18.47 -26.75 -6.35
CA SER A 21 -18.16 -26.12 -7.65
C SER A 21 -16.92 -25.20 -7.61
N MET A 22 -16.68 -24.59 -6.46
CA MET A 22 -15.61 -23.59 -6.25
C MET A 22 -14.65 -24.06 -5.16
N THR A 23 -14.14 -25.25 -5.28
CA THR A 23 -13.24 -25.85 -4.29
C THR A 23 -11.89 -26.22 -4.90
N SER A 24 -10.89 -26.37 -4.04
CA SER A 24 -9.58 -26.93 -4.35
C SER A 24 -9.18 -27.94 -3.28
N THR A 25 -8.22 -28.81 -3.58
CA THR A 25 -7.68 -29.79 -2.64
C THR A 25 -7.21 -29.18 -1.33
N HIS A 26 -6.74 -27.92 -1.35
CA HIS A 26 -6.23 -27.21 -0.18
C HIS A 26 -7.26 -26.31 0.51
N SER A 27 -8.53 -26.34 0.07
CA SER A 27 -9.60 -25.58 0.71
C SER A 27 -9.75 -25.99 2.17
N ALA A 28 -9.89 -25.01 3.06
CA ALA A 28 -10.05 -25.20 4.50
C ALA A 28 -8.94 -26.03 5.19
N SER A 29 -7.73 -26.03 4.63
CA SER A 29 -6.59 -26.71 5.27
C SER A 29 -6.40 -26.20 6.71
N PRO A 30 -6.27 -27.11 7.71
CA PRO A 30 -6.26 -26.75 9.13
C PRO A 30 -5.16 -25.77 9.52
N LEU A 31 -3.96 -25.91 8.97
CA LEU A 31 -2.81 -25.07 9.30
C LEU A 31 -3.00 -23.60 8.88
N PRO A 32 -3.33 -23.27 7.63
CA PRO A 32 -3.66 -21.90 7.23
C PRO A 32 -4.84 -21.32 7.99
N VAL A 33 -5.88 -22.12 8.24
CA VAL A 33 -7.07 -21.69 9.00
C VAL A 33 -6.70 -21.31 10.43
N ALA A 34 -5.89 -22.11 11.12
CA ALA A 34 -5.43 -21.80 12.46
C ALA A 34 -4.62 -20.48 12.51
N ALA A 35 -3.72 -20.29 11.54
CA ALA A 35 -2.95 -19.04 11.40
C ALA A 35 -3.86 -17.83 11.13
N ALA A 36 -4.86 -17.97 10.25
CA ALA A 36 -5.81 -16.92 9.95
C ALA A 36 -6.65 -16.52 11.19
N ILE A 37 -7.13 -17.50 11.96
CA ILE A 37 -7.90 -17.26 13.20
C ILE A 37 -7.03 -16.50 14.21
N ALA A 38 -5.77 -16.90 14.40
CA ALA A 38 -4.84 -16.23 15.31
C ALA A 38 -4.60 -14.78 14.88
N ASN A 39 -4.39 -14.53 13.59
CA ASN A 39 -4.21 -13.19 13.03
C ASN A 39 -5.45 -12.30 13.23
N LEU A 40 -6.64 -12.81 12.92
CA LEU A 40 -7.90 -12.07 13.11
C LEU A 40 -8.17 -11.73 14.59
N ARG A 41 -7.84 -12.64 15.52
CA ARG A 41 -7.93 -12.39 16.95
C ARG A 41 -6.98 -11.26 17.38
N LEU A 42 -5.75 -11.26 16.87
CA LEU A 42 -4.76 -10.21 17.15
C LEU A 42 -5.21 -8.86 16.60
N LEU A 43 -5.65 -8.80 15.33
CA LEU A 43 -6.19 -7.59 14.69
C LEU A 43 -7.30 -6.95 15.55
N LYS A 44 -8.21 -7.78 16.06
CA LYS A 44 -9.32 -7.34 16.91
C LYS A 44 -8.84 -6.91 18.31
N LYS A 45 -7.97 -7.70 18.96
CA LYS A 45 -7.44 -7.44 20.31
C LYS A 45 -6.68 -6.12 20.35
N GLU A 46 -5.82 -5.88 19.38
CA GLU A 46 -4.95 -4.69 19.33
C GLU A 46 -5.59 -3.51 18.58
N LYS A 47 -6.84 -3.65 18.15
CA LYS A 47 -7.60 -2.60 17.45
C LYS A 47 -6.80 -2.01 16.26
N LEU A 48 -6.17 -2.87 15.47
CA LEU A 48 -5.23 -2.42 14.42
C LEU A 48 -5.91 -1.61 13.33
N ALA A 49 -7.19 -1.81 13.04
CA ALA A 49 -7.94 -0.96 12.12
C ALA A 49 -8.08 0.49 12.63
N GLN A 50 -8.38 0.66 13.93
CA GLN A 50 -8.45 1.98 14.55
C GLN A 50 -7.06 2.65 14.64
N ARG A 51 -6.01 1.84 14.87
CA ARG A 51 -4.63 2.31 14.83
C ARG A 51 -4.26 2.82 13.43
N ALA A 52 -4.59 2.07 12.39
CA ALA A 52 -4.37 2.49 11.00
C ALA A 52 -5.09 3.80 10.67
N ALA A 53 -6.35 3.96 11.12
CA ALA A 53 -7.09 5.21 10.94
C ALA A 53 -6.43 6.41 11.67
N LYS A 54 -5.84 6.19 12.85
CA LYS A 54 -5.06 7.24 13.53
C LYS A 54 -3.78 7.60 12.75
N LEU A 55 -3.05 6.61 12.25
CA LEU A 55 -1.81 6.85 11.51
C LEU A 55 -2.06 7.43 10.10
N GLU A 56 -3.25 7.26 9.54
CA GLU A 56 -3.71 7.94 8.33
C GLU A 56 -3.57 9.46 8.44
N THR A 57 -3.84 10.04 9.63
CA THR A 57 -3.72 11.49 9.86
C THR A 57 -2.27 12.01 9.78
N ILE A 58 -1.30 11.12 9.83
CA ILE A 58 0.11 11.41 9.59
C ILE A 58 0.46 11.12 8.12
N LEU A 59 0.10 9.93 7.64
CA LEU A 59 0.49 9.44 6.32
C LEU A 59 -0.07 10.31 5.19
N MET A 60 -1.39 10.44 5.10
CA MET A 60 -2.02 11.09 3.95
C MET A 60 -1.66 12.57 3.79
N PRO A 61 -1.67 13.42 4.84
CA PRO A 61 -1.23 14.80 4.70
C PRO A 61 0.24 14.95 4.33
N SER A 62 1.10 14.02 4.76
CA SER A 62 2.51 14.05 4.42
C SER A 62 2.75 13.69 2.97
N LEU A 63 2.10 12.64 2.47
CA LEU A 63 2.14 12.26 1.05
C LEU A 63 1.56 13.36 0.14
N ALA A 64 0.49 14.03 0.60
CA ALA A 64 -0.08 15.16 -0.12
C ALA A 64 0.90 16.34 -0.24
N ARG A 65 1.70 16.62 0.81
CA ARG A 65 2.76 17.64 0.73
C ARG A 65 3.83 17.27 -0.29
N THR A 66 4.27 16.01 -0.32
CA THR A 66 5.22 15.52 -1.33
C THR A 66 4.65 15.65 -2.74
N GLN A 67 3.39 15.24 -2.94
CA GLN A 67 2.69 15.37 -4.21
C GLN A 67 2.59 16.82 -4.68
N ASN A 68 2.18 17.73 -3.79
CA ASN A 68 1.97 19.14 -4.11
C ASN A 68 3.26 19.89 -4.51
N ARG A 69 4.44 19.36 -4.19
CA ARG A 69 5.71 19.92 -4.67
C ARG A 69 6.06 19.50 -6.11
N HIS A 70 5.43 18.43 -6.60
CA HIS A 70 5.66 17.88 -7.94
C HIS A 70 4.33 17.51 -8.62
N PRO A 71 3.36 18.43 -8.70
CA PRO A 71 2.01 18.12 -9.14
C PRO A 71 1.92 17.73 -10.63
N ASP A 72 2.94 18.04 -11.39
CA ASP A 72 3.09 17.74 -12.82
C ASP A 72 3.67 16.33 -13.08
N ILE A 73 4.19 15.65 -12.06
CA ILE A 73 4.77 14.30 -12.15
C ILE A 73 4.11 13.34 -11.17
N LEU A 74 3.85 13.78 -9.93
CA LEU A 74 3.13 13.00 -8.93
C LEU A 74 1.62 13.26 -9.09
N GLY A 75 0.98 12.40 -9.86
CA GLY A 75 -0.43 12.55 -10.23
C GLY A 75 -1.39 12.23 -9.08
N CYS A 76 -2.21 11.19 -9.27
CA CYS A 76 -3.25 10.86 -8.32
C CYS A 76 -2.68 10.26 -7.01
N LEU A 77 -3.05 10.83 -5.87
CA LEU A 77 -2.83 10.24 -4.54
C LEU A 77 -4.14 9.68 -4.00
N HIS A 78 -4.17 8.38 -3.76
CA HIS A 78 -5.29 7.70 -3.12
C HIS A 78 -4.83 6.85 -1.95
N GLY A 79 -5.66 6.74 -0.93
CA GLY A 79 -5.34 5.88 0.21
C GLY A 79 -6.42 5.87 1.28
N LYS A 80 -6.32 4.87 2.16
CA LYS A 80 -7.12 4.75 3.37
C LYS A 80 -6.34 4.01 4.45
N GLY A 81 -6.34 4.54 5.66
CA GLY A 81 -5.56 4.00 6.77
C GLY A 81 -4.06 4.02 6.46
N LEU A 82 -3.44 2.87 6.44
CA LEU A 82 -2.01 2.69 6.15
C LEU A 82 -1.75 2.10 4.75
N VAL A 83 -2.69 2.26 3.83
CA VAL A 83 -2.48 1.89 2.43
C VAL A 83 -2.69 3.12 1.57
N ALA A 84 -1.67 3.50 0.80
CA ALA A 84 -1.74 4.61 -0.13
C ALA A 84 -1.01 4.27 -1.44
N GLY A 85 -1.36 4.98 -2.50
CA GLY A 85 -0.69 4.93 -3.79
C GLY A 85 -0.54 6.33 -4.38
N ILE A 86 0.63 6.62 -4.92
CA ILE A 86 0.90 7.83 -5.69
C ILE A 86 1.21 7.39 -7.12
N GLN A 87 0.43 7.86 -8.07
CA GLN A 87 0.68 7.63 -9.47
C GLN A 87 1.80 8.54 -9.96
N VAL A 88 2.78 7.98 -10.67
CA VAL A 88 3.84 8.74 -11.33
C VAL A 88 3.52 8.84 -12.82
N VAL A 89 3.52 10.05 -13.35
CA VAL A 89 3.17 10.35 -14.73
C VAL A 89 4.28 11.13 -15.43
N LYS A 90 4.32 11.05 -16.74
CA LYS A 90 5.19 11.90 -17.54
C LYS A 90 4.80 13.37 -17.32
N ARG A 91 5.80 14.21 -17.15
CA ARG A 91 5.64 15.62 -16.78
C ARG A 91 4.55 16.32 -17.61
N GLY A 92 3.57 16.89 -16.90
CA GLY A 92 2.48 17.65 -17.50
C GLY A 92 1.44 16.81 -18.28
N THR A 93 1.46 15.48 -18.13
CA THR A 93 0.54 14.57 -18.81
C THR A 93 -0.19 13.67 -17.83
N LYS A 94 -1.03 12.78 -18.34
CA LYS A 94 -1.63 11.66 -17.57
C LYS A 94 -1.02 10.31 -17.95
N GLU A 95 0.00 10.31 -18.80
CA GLU A 95 0.64 9.06 -19.20
C GLU A 95 1.49 8.47 -18.09
N PRO A 96 1.38 7.17 -17.81
CA PRO A 96 2.20 6.50 -16.81
C PRO A 96 3.71 6.65 -17.08
N ASP A 97 4.48 6.88 -16.00
CA ASP A 97 5.95 6.88 -16.05
C ASP A 97 6.53 5.86 -15.07
N SER A 98 6.56 4.61 -15.50
CA SER A 98 7.14 3.52 -14.72
C SER A 98 8.64 3.66 -14.50
N ALA A 99 9.36 4.27 -15.43
CA ALA A 99 10.80 4.48 -15.31
C ALA A 99 11.14 5.44 -14.15
N THR A 100 10.42 6.54 -14.04
CA THR A 100 10.57 7.48 -12.92
C THR A 100 10.10 6.86 -11.60
N ALA A 101 8.98 6.12 -11.59
CA ALA A 101 8.53 5.39 -10.40
C ALA A 101 9.59 4.40 -9.89
N GLN A 102 10.22 3.66 -10.81
CA GLN A 102 11.30 2.74 -10.46
C GLN A 102 12.53 3.46 -9.92
N LYS A 103 12.94 4.60 -10.48
CA LYS A 103 14.06 5.40 -9.96
C LYS A 103 13.80 5.86 -8.52
N ILE A 104 12.59 6.35 -8.22
CA ILE A 104 12.21 6.75 -6.86
C ILE A 104 12.28 5.54 -5.91
N ASN A 105 11.77 4.38 -6.34
CA ASN A 105 11.80 3.15 -5.52
C ASN A 105 13.25 2.71 -5.22
N VAL A 106 14.14 2.77 -6.19
CA VAL A 106 15.57 2.45 -6.02
C VAL A 106 16.24 3.45 -5.07
N ALA A 107 15.95 4.76 -5.21
CA ALA A 107 16.48 5.77 -4.31
C ALA A 107 16.01 5.56 -2.86
N CYS A 108 14.73 5.18 -2.65
CA CYS A 108 14.22 4.77 -1.34
C CYS A 108 15.02 3.59 -0.76
N PHE A 109 15.25 2.55 -1.55
CA PHE A 109 16.02 1.39 -1.13
C PHE A 109 17.46 1.75 -0.74
N GLN A 110 18.13 2.59 -1.52
CA GLN A 110 19.50 3.06 -1.23
C GLN A 110 19.57 3.89 0.06
N LYS A 111 18.48 4.54 0.45
CA LYS A 111 18.35 5.28 1.71
C LYS A 111 17.85 4.42 2.88
N GLY A 112 17.73 3.11 2.69
CA GLY A 112 17.30 2.15 3.72
C GLY A 112 15.79 1.97 3.87
N LEU A 113 14.97 2.54 2.98
CA LEU A 113 13.53 2.33 2.96
C LEU A 113 13.16 1.25 1.94
N LEU A 114 12.83 0.06 2.45
CA LEU A 114 12.34 -1.03 1.61
C LEU A 114 10.85 -0.83 1.32
N MET A 115 10.53 -0.56 0.06
CA MET A 115 9.16 -0.48 -0.45
C MET A 115 8.86 -1.61 -1.43
N PHE A 116 7.57 -1.83 -1.72
CA PHE A 116 7.20 -2.68 -2.85
C PHE A 116 7.72 -2.08 -4.17
N ALA A 117 8.05 -2.94 -5.12
CA ALA A 117 8.24 -2.48 -6.49
C ALA A 117 6.99 -1.71 -6.96
N PRO A 118 7.15 -0.68 -7.80
CA PRO A 118 6.01 0.05 -8.32
C PRO A 118 4.98 -0.88 -8.97
N VAL A 119 3.71 -0.60 -8.71
CA VAL A 119 2.54 -1.38 -9.16
C VAL A 119 1.68 -0.53 -10.10
N GLY A 120 0.48 -0.98 -10.40
CA GLY A 120 -0.40 -0.34 -11.37
C GLY A 120 -0.36 -1.06 -12.71
N ILE A 121 -1.18 -0.63 -13.67
CA ILE A 121 -1.32 -1.28 -14.97
C ILE A 121 -0.01 -1.22 -15.78
N ALA A 122 0.72 -0.11 -15.66
CA ALA A 122 1.98 0.11 -16.33
C ALA A 122 3.19 0.16 -15.38
N GLY A 123 3.02 -0.16 -14.09
CA GLY A 123 4.09 -0.09 -13.09
C GLY A 123 4.43 1.34 -12.64
N GLU A 124 3.47 2.24 -12.69
CA GLU A 124 3.63 3.67 -12.42
C GLU A 124 3.28 4.08 -10.98
N CYS A 125 2.72 3.18 -10.19
CA CYS A 125 2.20 3.52 -8.87
C CYS A 125 3.19 3.17 -7.74
N LEU A 126 3.64 4.16 -7.00
CA LEU A 126 4.35 3.98 -5.75
C LEU A 126 3.35 3.53 -4.68
N LYS A 127 3.44 2.26 -4.28
CA LYS A 127 2.59 1.69 -3.24
C LYS A 127 3.21 1.84 -1.87
N ILE A 128 2.53 2.53 -0.97
CA ILE A 128 2.89 2.71 0.42
C ILE A 128 1.97 1.85 1.28
N SER A 129 2.53 0.84 1.95
CA SER A 129 1.76 -0.14 2.72
C SER A 129 2.61 -0.68 3.89
N PRO A 130 2.90 0.17 4.89
CA PRO A 130 3.67 -0.24 6.05
C PRO A 130 2.89 -1.25 6.91
N PRO A 131 3.57 -2.01 7.78
CA PRO A 131 2.91 -2.90 8.73
C PRO A 131 1.91 -2.15 9.62
N LEU A 132 0.77 -2.77 9.93
CA LEU A 132 -0.23 -2.18 10.84
C LEU A 132 0.32 -1.89 12.25
N THR A 133 1.43 -2.53 12.60
CA THR A 133 2.14 -2.37 13.88
C THR A 133 3.21 -1.27 13.88
N ILE A 134 3.41 -0.58 12.74
CA ILE A 134 4.41 0.49 12.64
C ILE A 134 4.19 1.57 13.70
N THR A 135 5.26 2.11 14.28
CA THR A 135 5.17 3.25 15.20
C THR A 135 4.96 4.56 14.44
N ALA A 136 4.43 5.58 15.10
CA ALA A 136 4.26 6.89 14.48
C ALA A 136 5.60 7.52 14.06
N ASP A 137 6.66 7.27 14.84
CA ASP A 137 7.98 7.83 14.55
C ASP A 137 8.64 7.12 13.36
N ALA A 138 8.60 5.78 13.33
CA ALA A 138 9.07 5.03 12.17
C ALA A 138 8.29 5.38 10.89
N LEU A 139 6.97 5.66 11.01
CA LEU A 139 6.18 6.13 9.87
C LEU A 139 6.65 7.50 9.38
N ARG A 140 6.90 8.45 10.29
CA ARG A 140 7.43 9.79 9.93
C ARG A 140 8.79 9.71 9.27
N GLU A 141 9.69 8.91 9.84
CA GLU A 141 11.02 8.66 9.28
C GLU A 141 10.92 8.07 7.87
N SER A 142 10.08 7.05 7.68
CA SER A 142 9.86 6.44 6.36
C SER A 142 9.32 7.42 5.32
N ILE A 143 8.40 8.31 5.73
CA ILE A 143 7.87 9.35 4.85
C ILE A 143 8.96 10.37 4.49
N GLN A 144 9.80 10.75 5.45
CA GLN A 144 10.92 11.66 5.17
C GLN A 144 11.89 11.05 4.16
N VAL A 145 12.24 9.77 4.31
CA VAL A 145 13.10 9.06 3.36
C VAL A 145 12.48 9.01 1.96
N LEU A 146 11.18 8.75 1.87
CA LEU A 146 10.46 8.79 0.58
C LEU A 146 10.52 10.19 -0.04
N ASP A 147 10.33 11.21 0.77
CA ASP A 147 10.37 12.61 0.34
C ASP A 147 11.75 13.00 -0.19
N ASP A 148 12.80 12.63 0.53
CA ASP A 148 14.20 12.84 0.11
C ASP A 148 14.54 12.10 -1.18
N ALA A 149 14.01 10.87 -1.36
CA ALA A 149 14.18 10.12 -2.59
C ALA A 149 13.45 10.78 -3.78
N VAL A 150 12.27 11.32 -3.55
CA VAL A 150 11.52 12.08 -4.57
C VAL A 150 12.30 13.33 -4.98
N VAL A 151 12.83 14.08 -4.01
CA VAL A 151 13.65 15.28 -4.29
C VAL A 151 14.93 14.91 -5.05
N GLU A 152 15.59 13.81 -4.71
CA GLU A 152 16.79 13.35 -5.41
C GLU A 152 16.52 13.06 -6.88
N VAL A 153 15.39 12.40 -7.18
CA VAL A 153 15.05 11.96 -8.54
C VAL A 153 14.42 13.07 -9.38
N LEU A 154 13.58 13.92 -8.78
CA LEU A 154 12.79 14.94 -9.48
C LEU A 154 13.37 16.35 -9.36
N GLY A 155 14.33 16.56 -8.48
CA GLY A 155 14.84 17.86 -8.07
C GLY A 155 14.00 18.52 -6.97
N PRO A 156 14.45 19.65 -6.42
CA PRO A 156 13.64 20.45 -5.51
C PRO A 156 12.40 20.92 -6.25
N GLY A 157 11.22 20.61 -5.73
CA GLY A 157 9.95 20.99 -6.33
C GLY A 157 9.87 22.50 -6.53
N GLY A 158 9.21 22.92 -7.60
CA GLY A 158 8.86 24.33 -7.80
C GLY A 158 7.82 24.74 -6.74
N GLY A 159 8.10 25.83 -6.02
CA GLY A 159 7.12 26.51 -5.20
C GLY A 159 6.06 27.21 -6.05
#